data_3df0cd52fe7adc0fa8fd4024049a4b64
#
_entry.id   3df0cd52fe7adc0fa8fd4024049a4b64
#
_cell.length_a   1.000
_cell.length_b   1.000
_cell.length_c   1.000
_cell.angle_alpha   90.00
_cell.angle_beta   90.00
_cell.angle_gamma   90.00
#
_symmetry.space_group_name_H-M   'P 1'
#
loop_
_entity.id
_entity.type
_entity.pdbx_description
1 polymer ?
#
loop_
_entity_poly.entity_id
_entity_poly.type
_entity_poly.pdbx_seq_one_letter_code
_entity_poly.pdbx_strand_id
1 'polypeptide(L)'
;ALTGLWHGSSWNFVLWGLYFGVLIAIERLGWGKILEKLPSFVSTLYTFILVVFGWVLFDTNTLTDAGMFFKAMFGGNGVAVDNTALYLLVSNIVIFAVCIFASTDYFTVLTNKIGEKKAAVIKYAAPVAQICLLFICTAYLVDATYNPFLYFRF
;
A
#
# COMPACT_ATOMS: atom_id res chain seq x y z
N ALA A 1 15.09 -2.48 -11.59
CA ALA A 1 15.54 -1.31 -12.37
C ALA A 1 14.73 -1.14 -13.66
N LEU A 2 14.60 -2.18 -14.48
CA LEU A 2 13.80 -2.14 -15.73
C LEU A 2 12.33 -1.80 -15.46
N THR A 3 11.73 -2.34 -14.39
CA THR A 3 10.38 -2.01 -13.98
C THR A 3 10.26 -0.53 -13.60
N GLY A 4 11.27 0.00 -12.91
CA GLY A 4 11.33 1.44 -12.59
C GLY A 4 11.38 2.31 -13.84
N LEU A 5 12.23 1.97 -14.81
CA LEU A 5 12.33 2.66 -16.11
C LEU A 5 11.01 2.63 -16.89
N TRP A 6 10.24 1.57 -16.76
CA TRP A 6 8.93 1.47 -17.41
C TRP A 6 7.92 2.48 -16.85
N HIS A 7 8.05 2.89 -15.58
CA HIS A 7 7.18 3.86 -14.92
C HIS A 7 7.49 5.32 -15.28
N GLY A 8 8.68 5.60 -15.81
CA GLY A 8 9.06 6.95 -16.21
C GLY A 8 10.57 7.16 -16.33
N SER A 9 10.96 8.31 -16.86
CA SER A 9 12.37 8.67 -17.11
C SER A 9 13.09 9.28 -15.90
N SER A 10 12.39 9.46 -14.77
CA SER A 10 13.00 10.01 -13.55
C SER A 10 13.86 8.98 -12.82
N TRP A 11 14.97 9.44 -12.25
CA TRP A 11 15.84 8.62 -11.41
C TRP A 11 15.13 8.03 -10.19
N ASN A 12 14.09 8.67 -9.70
CA ASN A 12 13.28 8.17 -8.58
C ASN A 12 12.65 6.81 -8.90
N PHE A 13 12.13 6.63 -10.12
CA PHE A 13 11.55 5.36 -10.55
C PHE A 13 12.60 4.26 -10.67
N VAL A 14 13.78 4.59 -11.20
CA VAL A 14 14.88 3.63 -11.31
C VAL A 14 15.34 3.18 -9.93
N LEU A 15 15.50 4.12 -8.99
CA LEU A 15 15.88 3.83 -7.62
C LEU A 15 14.79 3.07 -6.86
N TRP A 16 13.52 3.39 -7.09
CA TRP A 16 12.40 2.63 -6.56
C TRP A 16 12.43 1.17 -7.01
N GLY A 17 12.62 0.93 -8.30
CA GLY A 17 12.73 -0.44 -8.82
C GLY A 17 13.98 -1.17 -8.32
N LEU A 18 15.10 -0.48 -8.21
CA LEU A 18 16.34 -1.03 -7.65
C LEU A 18 16.20 -1.33 -6.16
N TYR A 19 15.55 -0.45 -5.39
CA TYR A 19 15.24 -0.63 -3.98
C TYR A 19 14.52 -1.96 -3.73
N PHE A 20 13.41 -2.22 -4.41
CA PHE A 20 12.71 -3.50 -4.27
C PHE A 20 13.51 -4.68 -4.79
N GLY A 21 14.27 -4.51 -5.87
CA GLY A 21 15.16 -5.54 -6.39
C GLY A 21 16.23 -5.97 -5.36
N VAL A 22 16.84 -5.02 -4.67
CA VAL A 22 17.83 -5.26 -3.61
C VAL A 22 17.18 -5.94 -2.41
N LEU A 23 16.00 -5.47 -1.98
CA LEU A 23 15.25 -6.09 -0.87
C LEU A 23 14.94 -7.56 -1.14
N ILE A 24 14.40 -7.87 -2.33
CA ILE A 24 14.09 -9.24 -2.74
C ILE A 24 15.38 -10.10 -2.78
N ALA A 25 16.48 -9.54 -3.26
CA ALA A 25 17.77 -10.25 -3.27
C ALA A 25 18.24 -10.56 -1.85
N ILE A 26 18.18 -9.60 -0.93
CA ILE A 26 18.56 -9.79 0.48
C ILE A 26 17.67 -10.86 1.14
N GLU A 27 16.37 -10.83 0.91
CA GLU A 27 15.44 -11.83 1.44
C GLU A 27 15.76 -13.23 0.92
N ARG A 28 16.07 -13.37 -0.37
CA ARG A 28 16.46 -14.64 -0.97
C ARG A 28 17.82 -15.14 -0.49
N LEU A 29 18.77 -14.26 -0.19
CA LEU A 29 20.10 -14.61 0.31
C LEU A 29 20.09 -15.13 1.75
N GLY A 30 18.98 -15.06 2.47
CA GLY A 30 18.85 -15.67 3.79
C GLY A 30 18.02 -14.88 4.78
N TRP A 31 17.78 -13.58 4.54
CA TRP A 31 16.96 -12.77 5.42
C TRP A 31 15.52 -13.28 5.54
N GLY A 32 14.96 -13.84 4.45
CA GLY A 32 13.65 -14.47 4.45
C GLY A 32 13.52 -15.58 5.50
N LYS A 33 14.56 -16.41 5.68
CA LYS A 33 14.58 -17.47 6.72
C LYS A 33 14.57 -16.92 8.14
N ILE A 34 15.05 -15.71 8.34
CA ILE A 34 14.99 -15.02 9.64
C ILE A 34 13.57 -14.49 9.86
N LEU A 35 12.97 -13.88 8.83
CA LEU A 35 11.60 -13.38 8.88
C LEU A 35 10.57 -14.48 9.14
N GLU A 36 10.76 -15.67 8.58
CA GLU A 36 9.90 -16.84 8.82
C GLU A 36 9.89 -17.30 10.29
N LYS A 37 10.96 -17.01 11.05
CA LYS A 37 11.06 -17.34 12.48
C LYS A 37 10.43 -16.30 13.38
N LEU A 38 10.14 -15.11 12.85
CA LEU A 38 9.52 -14.01 13.60
C LEU A 38 7.99 -14.17 13.67
N PRO A 39 7.35 -13.63 14.70
CA PRO A 39 5.90 -13.53 14.73
C PRO A 39 5.35 -12.84 13.46
N SER A 40 4.26 -13.35 12.91
CA SER A 40 3.65 -12.83 11.66
C SER A 40 3.44 -11.31 11.70
N PHE A 41 3.04 -10.77 12.85
CA PHE A 41 2.89 -9.32 13.02
C PHE A 41 4.19 -8.55 12.75
N VAL A 42 5.34 -9.07 13.21
CA VAL A 42 6.66 -8.42 13.01
C VAL A 42 7.05 -8.44 11.54
N SER A 43 6.87 -9.57 10.88
CA SER A 43 7.15 -9.71 9.44
C SER A 43 6.25 -8.81 8.60
N THR A 44 4.97 -8.71 8.96
CA THR A 44 4.02 -7.81 8.30
C THR A 44 4.40 -6.34 8.49
N LEU A 45 4.75 -5.94 9.73
CA LEU A 45 5.18 -4.57 10.03
C LEU A 45 6.47 -4.20 9.29
N TYR A 46 7.44 -5.12 9.25
CA TYR A 46 8.66 -4.97 8.47
C TYR A 46 8.35 -4.68 7.00
N THR A 47 7.56 -5.56 6.36
CA THR A 47 7.18 -5.39 4.96
C THR A 47 6.42 -4.09 4.73
N PHE A 48 5.48 -3.74 5.62
CA PHE A 48 4.71 -2.50 5.54
C PHE A 48 5.61 -1.26 5.55
N ILE A 49 6.58 -1.18 6.49
CA ILE A 49 7.52 -0.06 6.57
C ILE A 49 8.35 0.04 5.29
N LEU A 50 8.85 -1.07 4.77
CA LEU A 50 9.62 -1.07 3.53
C LEU A 50 8.79 -0.63 2.33
N VAL A 51 7.53 -1.05 2.25
CA VAL A 51 6.61 -0.60 1.19
C VAL A 51 6.35 0.90 1.30
N VAL A 52 6.13 1.44 2.49
CA VAL A 52 5.95 2.89 2.71
C VAL A 52 7.19 3.67 2.24
N PHE A 53 8.39 3.19 2.54
CA PHE A 53 9.63 3.83 2.04
C PHE A 53 9.73 3.77 0.51
N GLY A 54 9.34 2.65 -0.08
CA GLY A 54 9.25 2.53 -1.53
C GLY A 54 8.27 3.55 -2.14
N TRP A 55 7.12 3.77 -1.52
CA TRP A 55 6.15 4.77 -1.97
C TRP A 55 6.67 6.20 -1.90
N VAL A 56 7.48 6.55 -0.89
CA VAL A 56 8.13 7.88 -0.83
C VAL A 56 9.03 8.10 -2.05
N LEU A 57 9.83 7.11 -2.43
CA LEU A 57 10.67 7.18 -3.63
C LEU A 57 9.86 7.30 -4.91
N PHE A 58 8.71 6.63 -4.96
CA PHE A 58 7.85 6.62 -6.14
C PHE A 58 7.08 7.94 -6.33
N ASP A 59 6.56 8.50 -5.24
CA ASP A 59 5.67 9.67 -5.30
C ASP A 59 6.41 11.01 -5.41
N THR A 60 7.68 11.08 -5.00
CA THR A 60 8.48 12.30 -5.07
C THR A 60 9.06 12.54 -6.46
N ASN A 61 9.16 13.83 -6.86
CA ASN A 61 9.67 14.18 -8.17
C ASN A 61 11.19 14.16 -8.25
N THR A 62 11.87 14.50 -7.14
CA THR A 62 13.33 14.54 -7.06
C THR A 62 13.85 13.78 -5.85
N LEU A 63 15.11 13.36 -5.90
CA LEU A 63 15.76 12.71 -4.76
C LEU A 63 15.91 13.65 -3.56
N THR A 64 16.01 14.94 -3.81
CA THR A 64 16.04 15.96 -2.76
C THR A 64 14.70 15.99 -2.03
N ASP A 65 13.57 15.94 -2.75
CA ASP A 65 12.24 15.90 -2.17
C ASP A 65 12.05 14.62 -1.36
N ALA A 66 12.50 13.48 -1.88
CA ALA A 66 12.47 12.21 -1.15
C ALA A 66 13.25 12.32 0.18
N GLY A 67 14.45 12.91 0.14
CA GLY A 67 15.24 13.14 1.34
C GLY A 67 14.57 14.05 2.36
N MET A 68 13.92 15.13 1.90
CA MET A 68 13.13 16.01 2.76
C MET A 68 11.92 15.28 3.36
N PHE A 69 11.25 14.44 2.58
CA PHE A 69 10.12 13.65 3.04
C PHE A 69 10.53 12.64 4.11
N PHE A 70 11.63 11.90 3.89
CA PHE A 70 12.18 11.00 4.91
C PHE A 70 12.56 11.76 6.18
N LYS A 71 13.23 12.92 6.06
CA LYS A 71 13.55 13.75 7.21
C LYS A 71 12.29 14.14 8.00
N ALA A 72 11.21 14.51 7.32
CA ALA A 72 9.94 14.85 7.95
C ALA A 72 9.32 13.65 8.66
N MET A 73 9.33 12.45 8.03
CA MET A 73 8.80 11.22 8.63
C MET A 73 9.46 10.86 9.97
N PHE A 74 10.75 11.20 10.13
CA PHE A 74 11.50 10.99 11.37
C PHE A 74 11.54 12.21 12.29
N GLY A 75 10.59 13.14 12.13
CA GLY A 75 10.45 14.31 13.01
C GLY A 75 11.43 15.44 12.74
N GLY A 76 12.18 15.40 11.62
CA GLY A 76 13.18 16.41 11.29
C GLY A 76 12.64 17.82 11.03
N ASN A 77 11.31 17.97 10.92
CA ASN A 77 10.62 19.27 10.79
C ASN A 77 10.05 19.78 12.12
N GLY A 78 10.31 19.08 13.23
CA GLY A 78 9.83 19.47 14.56
C GLY A 78 8.34 19.29 14.83
N VAL A 79 7.56 18.86 13.83
CA VAL A 79 6.12 18.62 13.92
C VAL A 79 5.86 17.16 13.61
N ALA A 80 5.40 16.40 14.59
CA ALA A 80 5.08 14.97 14.41
C ALA A 80 3.71 14.76 13.75
N VAL A 81 2.74 15.62 14.09
CA VAL A 81 1.37 15.59 13.54
C VAL A 81 0.89 17.02 13.42
N ASP A 82 0.47 17.41 12.23
CA ASP A 82 -0.20 18.69 12.00
C ASP A 82 -1.71 18.51 11.82
N ASN A 83 -2.44 19.63 11.77
CA ASN A 83 -3.89 19.62 11.60
C ASN A 83 -4.32 18.99 10.27
N THR A 84 -3.51 19.09 9.23
CA THR A 84 -3.76 18.51 7.91
C THR A 84 -3.66 16.99 7.97
N ALA A 85 -2.62 16.46 8.61
CA ALA A 85 -2.45 15.03 8.80
C ALA A 85 -3.60 14.44 9.65
N LEU A 86 -4.00 15.14 10.71
CA LEU A 86 -5.13 14.72 11.55
C LEU A 86 -6.44 14.73 10.77
N TYR A 87 -6.69 15.78 9.99
CA TYR A 87 -7.86 15.86 9.12
C TYR A 87 -7.91 14.71 8.12
N LEU A 88 -6.79 14.44 7.42
CA LEU A 88 -6.70 13.33 6.46
C LEU A 88 -6.90 11.96 7.12
N LEU A 89 -6.36 11.76 8.30
CA LEU A 89 -6.55 10.53 9.05
C LEU A 89 -8.02 10.32 9.43
N VAL A 90 -8.65 11.35 10.02
CA VAL A 90 -10.04 11.26 10.50
C VAL A 90 -11.02 11.12 9.35
N SER A 91 -10.87 11.89 8.27
CA SER A 91 -11.76 11.81 7.10
C SER A 91 -11.67 10.47 6.37
N ASN A 92 -10.52 9.79 6.44
CA ASN A 92 -10.33 8.50 5.77
C ASN A 92 -10.36 7.30 6.74
N ILE A 93 -10.69 7.49 8.01
CA ILE A 93 -10.60 6.45 9.04
C ILE A 93 -11.44 5.21 8.71
N VAL A 94 -12.61 5.40 8.10
CA VAL A 94 -13.49 4.31 7.68
C VAL A 94 -12.82 3.49 6.57
N ILE A 95 -12.21 4.15 5.59
CA ILE A 95 -11.50 3.50 4.48
C ILE A 95 -10.31 2.73 5.04
N PHE A 96 -9.51 3.32 5.92
CA PHE A 96 -8.40 2.63 6.59
C PHE A 96 -8.86 1.40 7.37
N ALA A 97 -9.94 1.50 8.15
CA ALA A 97 -10.48 0.38 8.89
C ALA A 97 -10.93 -0.75 7.96
N VAL A 98 -11.62 -0.43 6.87
CA VAL A 98 -12.03 -1.40 5.84
C VAL A 98 -10.82 -2.06 5.19
N CYS A 99 -9.79 -1.30 4.81
CA CYS A 99 -8.57 -1.83 4.21
C CYS A 99 -7.81 -2.75 5.16
N ILE A 100 -7.67 -2.37 6.44
CA ILE A 100 -7.03 -3.21 7.46
C ILE A 100 -7.80 -4.52 7.62
N PHE A 101 -9.13 -4.45 7.75
CA PHE A 101 -9.96 -5.63 7.88
C PHE A 101 -9.91 -6.53 6.65
N ALA A 102 -9.96 -5.95 5.44
CA ALA A 102 -9.90 -6.67 4.18
C ALA A 102 -8.54 -7.34 3.91
N SER A 103 -7.45 -6.80 4.50
CA SER A 103 -6.11 -7.40 4.39
C SER A 103 -5.87 -8.57 5.35
N THR A 104 -6.84 -8.90 6.21
CA THR A 104 -6.77 -10.08 7.08
C THR A 104 -7.38 -11.31 6.42
N ASP A 105 -6.91 -12.50 6.83
CA ASP A 105 -7.48 -13.78 6.40
C ASP A 105 -8.85 -14.07 7.06
N TYR A 106 -9.45 -13.10 7.74
CA TYR A 106 -10.66 -13.28 8.50
C TYR A 106 -11.81 -13.89 7.66
N PHE A 107 -11.98 -13.39 6.44
CA PHE A 107 -13.01 -13.91 5.52
C PHE A 107 -12.76 -15.37 5.15
N THR A 108 -11.51 -15.73 4.87
CA THR A 108 -11.12 -17.10 4.54
C THR A 108 -11.36 -18.04 5.73
N VAL A 109 -10.95 -17.61 6.92
CA VAL A 109 -11.18 -18.38 8.16
C VAL A 109 -12.67 -18.49 8.47
N LEU A 110 -13.42 -17.42 8.28
CA LEU A 110 -14.86 -17.39 8.50
C LEU A 110 -15.60 -18.34 7.53
N THR A 111 -15.28 -18.28 6.23
CA THR A 111 -15.90 -19.15 5.23
C THR A 111 -15.62 -20.64 5.48
N ASN A 112 -14.43 -20.96 5.96
CA ASN A 112 -14.07 -22.33 6.32
C ASN A 112 -14.79 -22.87 7.58
N LYS A 113 -15.21 -21.96 8.49
CA LYS A 113 -15.95 -22.30 9.71
C LYS A 113 -17.47 -22.34 9.53
N ILE A 114 -17.97 -21.68 8.50
CA ILE A 114 -19.40 -21.57 8.22
C ILE A 114 -19.81 -22.76 7.35
N GLY A 115 -20.84 -23.49 7.76
CA GLY A 115 -21.35 -24.65 7.00
C GLY A 115 -21.65 -24.31 5.54
N GLU A 116 -21.60 -25.31 4.67
CA GLU A 116 -21.65 -25.21 3.20
C GLU A 116 -22.74 -24.28 2.64
N LYS A 117 -23.95 -24.30 3.23
CA LYS A 117 -25.05 -23.44 2.78
C LYS A 117 -24.77 -21.94 2.94
N LYS A 118 -24.12 -21.55 4.04
CA LYS A 118 -23.77 -20.16 4.29
C LYS A 118 -22.53 -19.74 3.46
N ALA A 119 -21.59 -20.65 3.27
CA ALA A 119 -20.45 -20.45 2.37
C ALA A 119 -20.92 -20.22 0.92
N ALA A 120 -21.95 -20.92 0.47
CA ALA A 120 -22.57 -20.70 -0.84
C ALA A 120 -23.13 -19.28 -0.99
N VAL A 121 -23.84 -18.76 0.04
CA VAL A 121 -24.36 -17.39 0.01
C VAL A 121 -23.24 -16.37 -0.14
N ILE A 122 -22.15 -16.51 0.61
CA ILE A 122 -20.98 -15.62 0.50
C ILE A 122 -20.36 -15.72 -0.89
N LYS A 123 -20.22 -16.92 -1.45
CA LYS A 123 -19.67 -17.16 -2.78
C LYS A 123 -20.46 -16.43 -3.89
N TYR A 124 -21.78 -16.35 -3.77
CA TYR A 124 -22.60 -15.62 -4.74
C TYR A 124 -22.72 -14.12 -4.43
N ALA A 125 -22.69 -13.72 -3.17
CA ALA A 125 -22.74 -12.32 -2.78
C ALA A 125 -21.42 -11.57 -3.07
N ALA A 126 -20.27 -12.24 -2.96
CA ALA A 126 -18.96 -11.60 -3.18
C ALA A 126 -18.80 -10.98 -4.58
N PRO A 127 -19.12 -11.65 -5.70
CA PRO A 127 -19.05 -11.04 -7.03
C PRO A 127 -19.97 -9.81 -7.17
N VAL A 128 -21.15 -9.86 -6.59
CA VAL A 128 -22.11 -8.72 -6.61
C VAL A 128 -21.51 -7.54 -5.84
N ALA A 129 -20.97 -7.78 -4.65
CA ALA A 129 -20.29 -6.75 -3.85
C ALA A 129 -19.08 -6.17 -4.59
N GLN A 130 -18.31 -6.99 -5.29
CA GLN A 130 -17.17 -6.53 -6.10
C GLN A 130 -17.62 -5.64 -7.26
N ILE A 131 -18.70 -5.97 -7.95
CA ILE A 131 -19.27 -5.15 -9.02
C ILE A 131 -19.78 -3.82 -8.44
N CYS A 132 -20.50 -3.83 -7.32
CA CYS A 132 -20.93 -2.60 -6.66
C CYS A 132 -19.74 -1.72 -6.24
N LEU A 133 -18.69 -2.33 -5.68
CA LEU A 133 -17.48 -1.62 -5.31
C LEU A 133 -16.79 -1.00 -6.54
N LEU A 134 -16.75 -1.72 -7.66
CA LEU A 134 -16.19 -1.21 -8.91
C LEU A 134 -16.96 0.03 -9.39
N PHE A 135 -18.29 0.02 -9.35
CA PHE A 135 -19.10 1.20 -9.70
C PHE A 135 -18.84 2.38 -8.76
N ILE A 136 -18.74 2.14 -7.45
CA ILE A 136 -18.41 3.18 -6.47
C ILE A 136 -17.03 3.76 -6.75
N CYS A 137 -16.01 2.93 -6.96
CA CYS A 137 -14.66 3.39 -7.30
C CYS A 137 -14.65 4.18 -8.61
N THR A 138 -15.39 3.74 -9.62
CA THR A 138 -15.51 4.46 -10.89
C THR A 138 -16.18 5.81 -10.69
N ALA A 139 -17.25 5.90 -9.91
CA ALA A 139 -17.92 7.16 -9.59
C ALA A 139 -16.97 8.14 -8.89
N TYR A 140 -16.19 7.65 -7.91
CA TYR A 140 -15.16 8.46 -7.24
C TYR A 140 -14.08 8.96 -8.19
N LEU A 141 -13.63 8.12 -9.13
CA LEU A 141 -12.63 8.51 -10.13
C LEU A 141 -13.15 9.57 -11.10
N VAL A 142 -14.43 9.48 -11.48
CA VAL A 142 -15.08 10.45 -12.40
C VAL A 142 -15.32 11.79 -11.71
N ASP A 143 -15.69 11.77 -10.43
CA ASP A 143 -15.92 13.00 -9.64
C ASP A 143 -14.61 13.69 -9.21
N ALA A 144 -13.52 12.92 -9.14
CA ALA A 144 -12.21 13.46 -8.77
C ALA A 144 -11.68 14.38 -9.89
N THR A 145 -11.46 15.65 -9.56
CA THR A 145 -10.75 16.61 -10.43
C THR A 145 -9.27 16.27 -10.59
N TYR A 146 -8.79 15.28 -9.85
CA TYR A 146 -7.43 14.78 -9.89
C TYR A 146 -7.23 13.86 -11.10
N ASN A 147 -6.20 14.15 -11.91
CA ASN A 147 -5.88 13.31 -13.05
C ASN A 147 -5.40 11.92 -12.57
N PRO A 148 -6.17 10.85 -12.78
CA PRO A 148 -5.81 9.50 -12.31
C PRO A 148 -4.63 8.88 -13.07
N PHE A 149 -4.17 9.51 -14.15
CA PHE A 149 -3.01 9.05 -14.91
C PHE A 149 -1.71 9.42 -14.21
N LEU A 150 -1.37 8.68 -13.16
CA LEU A 150 -0.04 8.70 -12.52
C LEU A 150 1.13 8.44 -13.50
N TYR A 151 0.81 7.89 -14.68
CA TYR A 151 1.79 7.50 -15.69
C TYR A 151 2.24 8.64 -16.62
N PHE A 152 1.58 9.78 -16.61
CA PHE A 152 1.92 10.94 -17.46
C PHE A 152 2.51 12.10 -16.66
N ARG A 153 3.49 11.83 -15.80
CA ARG A 153 4.39 12.85 -15.28
C ARG A 153 5.61 12.93 -16.22
N PHE A 154 5.42 13.61 -17.34
CA PHE A 154 6.53 14.02 -18.21
C PHE A 154 7.02 15.41 -17.82
#